data_5e474ea2115e67ee26a8447ee21a80cd
#
_entry.id   5e474ea2115e67ee26a8447ee21a80cd
#
_cell.length_a   1.000
_cell.length_b   1.000
_cell.length_c   1.000
_cell.angle_alpha   90.00
_cell.angle_beta   90.00
_cell.angle_gamma   90.00
#
_symmetry.space_group_name_H-M   'P 1'
#
loop_
_entity.id
_entity.type
_entity.pdbx_description
1 polymer ?
#
loop_
_entity_poly.entity_id
_entity_poly.type
_entity_poly.pdbx_seq_one_letter_code
_entity_poly.pdbx_strand_id
1 'polypeptide(L)'
;KSNGIYIDATLGRGGHTQGILSSLKKSGKVIGFDQDIEAIKYAKKNIPDSRLSLIHSNFSSLNEQLDQLKLIGEIDGILMDLGISSPQIDNADRGFSFNKDGALDMRMDQSQKMTAAIWLRESSEKEIADALYQFGEEKRSRIIASTIKEYQKTKNLDSTLELADLIKSVVKPSKNKHPATRTFQAIR
;
A
#
# COMPACT_ATOMS: atom_id res chain seq x y z
N LYS A 1 12.67 -2.71 -25.37
CA LYS A 1 13.30 -3.79 -26.15
C LYS A 1 12.50 -5.09 -26.00
N SER A 2 12.25 -5.80 -27.09
CA SER A 2 11.42 -7.03 -27.02
C SER A 2 12.13 -8.23 -26.35
N ASN A 3 13.43 -8.18 -26.18
CA ASN A 3 14.25 -9.19 -25.48
C ASN A 3 14.83 -8.67 -24.16
N GLY A 4 14.33 -7.53 -23.68
CA GLY A 4 14.84 -6.83 -22.50
C GLY A 4 14.42 -7.48 -21.19
N ILE A 5 14.99 -6.95 -20.09
CA ILE A 5 14.65 -7.30 -18.72
C ILE A 5 13.90 -6.12 -18.12
N TYR A 6 12.68 -6.39 -17.65
CA TYR A 6 11.80 -5.39 -17.08
C TYR A 6 11.44 -5.73 -15.65
N ILE A 7 11.19 -4.70 -14.86
CA ILE A 7 10.73 -4.83 -13.48
C ILE A 7 9.33 -4.26 -13.37
N ASP A 8 8.42 -5.01 -12.77
CA ASP A 8 7.19 -4.52 -12.20
C ASP A 8 7.37 -4.46 -10.68
N ALA A 9 7.62 -3.26 -10.14
CA ALA A 9 7.95 -3.07 -8.74
C ALA A 9 6.72 -3.05 -7.82
N THR A 10 5.53 -3.15 -8.42
CA THR A 10 4.21 -3.10 -7.76
C THR A 10 3.25 -4.09 -8.44
N LEU A 11 3.62 -5.36 -8.38
CA LEU A 11 3.01 -6.46 -9.14
C LEU A 11 1.48 -6.54 -8.99
N GLY A 12 0.96 -6.42 -7.77
CA GLY A 12 -0.45 -6.53 -7.48
C GLY A 12 -1.09 -7.80 -8.05
N ARG A 13 -2.09 -7.64 -8.90
CA ARG A 13 -2.72 -8.75 -9.65
C ARG A 13 -2.02 -9.07 -10.98
N GLY A 14 -0.91 -8.41 -11.28
CA GLY A 14 -0.08 -8.66 -12.44
C GLY A 14 -0.65 -8.17 -13.77
N GLY A 15 -1.58 -7.22 -13.75
CA GLY A 15 -2.14 -6.65 -14.99
C GLY A 15 -1.08 -6.01 -15.87
N HIS A 16 -0.23 -5.18 -15.30
CA HIS A 16 0.90 -4.56 -16.00
C HIS A 16 1.94 -5.60 -16.41
N THR A 17 2.28 -6.52 -15.52
CA THR A 17 3.18 -7.65 -15.82
C THR A 17 2.73 -8.45 -17.04
N GLN A 18 1.44 -8.80 -17.15
CA GLN A 18 0.90 -9.51 -18.32
C GLN A 18 1.00 -8.65 -19.59
N GLY A 19 0.73 -7.34 -19.50
CA GLY A 19 0.92 -6.40 -20.61
C GLY A 19 2.37 -6.34 -21.10
N ILE A 20 3.35 -6.31 -20.18
CA ILE A 20 4.78 -6.35 -20.51
C ILE A 20 5.12 -7.69 -21.16
N LEU A 21 4.75 -8.82 -20.55
CA LEU A 21 5.02 -10.17 -21.06
C LEU A 21 4.48 -10.38 -22.48
N SER A 22 3.29 -9.84 -22.79
CA SER A 22 2.67 -9.94 -24.11
C SER A 22 3.49 -9.23 -25.20
N SER A 23 4.26 -8.22 -24.82
CA SER A 23 5.11 -7.43 -25.72
C SER A 23 6.53 -7.99 -25.87
N LEU A 24 6.90 -8.98 -25.02
CA LEU A 24 8.23 -9.57 -25.02
C LEU A 24 8.32 -10.83 -25.89
N LYS A 25 9.49 -11.03 -26.50
CA LYS A 25 9.88 -12.30 -27.15
C LYS A 25 10.29 -13.32 -26.09
N LYS A 26 10.60 -14.56 -26.54
CA LYS A 26 10.95 -15.69 -25.65
C LYS A 26 12.13 -15.45 -24.72
N SER A 27 13.10 -14.61 -25.13
CA SER A 27 14.29 -14.29 -24.33
C SER A 27 14.10 -13.09 -23.39
N GLY A 28 13.01 -12.32 -23.52
CA GLY A 28 12.70 -11.24 -22.59
C GLY A 28 12.28 -11.77 -21.23
N LYS A 29 12.45 -10.96 -20.18
CA LYS A 29 12.16 -11.35 -18.79
C LYS A 29 11.42 -10.26 -18.06
N VAL A 30 10.57 -10.64 -17.11
CA VAL A 30 9.94 -9.73 -16.16
C VAL A 30 10.25 -10.21 -14.75
N ILE A 31 10.62 -9.28 -13.88
CA ILE A 31 10.78 -9.51 -12.45
C ILE A 31 9.68 -8.73 -11.74
N GLY A 32 8.72 -9.43 -11.14
CA GLY A 32 7.63 -8.85 -10.39
C GLY A 32 7.94 -8.80 -8.90
N PHE A 33 7.89 -7.60 -8.34
CA PHE A 33 8.03 -7.37 -6.89
C PHE A 33 6.69 -7.03 -6.29
N ASP A 34 6.43 -7.56 -5.11
CA ASP A 34 5.37 -7.05 -4.23
C ASP A 34 5.71 -7.35 -2.78
N GLN A 35 5.38 -6.44 -1.89
CA GLN A 35 5.49 -6.64 -0.45
C GLN A 35 4.28 -7.38 0.13
N ASP A 36 3.17 -7.48 -0.62
CA ASP A 36 1.99 -8.26 -0.25
C ASP A 36 2.14 -9.71 -0.73
N ILE A 37 2.30 -10.63 0.21
CA ILE A 37 2.42 -12.06 -0.09
C ILE A 37 1.22 -12.61 -0.88
N GLU A 38 0.02 -12.03 -0.71
CA GLU A 38 -1.17 -12.46 -1.45
C GLU A 38 -1.09 -12.08 -2.94
N ALA A 39 -0.42 -10.96 -3.26
CA ALA A 39 -0.13 -10.59 -4.65
C ALA A 39 0.81 -11.62 -5.30
N ILE A 40 1.90 -11.99 -4.61
CA ILE A 40 2.86 -13.00 -5.07
C ILE A 40 2.18 -14.37 -5.27
N LYS A 41 1.40 -14.83 -4.30
CA LYS A 41 0.64 -16.10 -4.42
C LYS A 41 -0.32 -16.08 -5.60
N TYR A 42 -1.03 -14.97 -5.78
CA TYR A 42 -1.96 -14.81 -6.88
C TYR A 42 -1.24 -14.88 -8.23
N ALA A 43 -0.17 -14.12 -8.40
CA ALA A 43 0.58 -14.11 -9.66
C ALA A 43 1.20 -15.49 -9.97
N LYS A 44 1.77 -16.17 -8.97
CA LYS A 44 2.31 -17.52 -9.10
C LYS A 44 1.26 -18.52 -9.63
N LYS A 45 0.00 -18.36 -9.20
CA LYS A 45 -1.10 -19.25 -9.62
C LYS A 45 -1.66 -18.88 -10.99
N ASN A 46 -1.78 -17.56 -11.29
CA ASN A 46 -2.60 -17.08 -12.41
C ASN A 46 -1.78 -16.57 -13.61
N ILE A 47 -0.46 -16.42 -13.46
CA ILE A 47 0.45 -16.00 -14.54
C ILE A 47 1.55 -17.03 -14.69
N PRO A 48 1.25 -18.21 -15.26
CA PRO A 48 2.23 -19.31 -15.44
C PRO A 48 3.11 -19.05 -16.67
N ASP A 49 3.97 -18.02 -16.61
CA ASP A 49 4.90 -17.65 -17.68
C ASP A 49 6.34 -17.86 -17.20
N SER A 50 7.11 -18.67 -17.93
CA SER A 50 8.50 -18.99 -17.58
C SER A 50 9.45 -17.79 -17.63
N ARG A 51 9.03 -16.69 -18.25
CA ARG A 51 9.77 -15.43 -18.32
C ARG A 51 9.54 -14.54 -17.09
N LEU A 52 8.58 -14.90 -16.22
CA LEU A 52 8.25 -14.17 -15.00
C LEU A 52 8.97 -14.76 -13.79
N SER A 53 9.74 -13.94 -13.11
CA SER A 53 10.29 -14.22 -11.78
C SER A 53 9.57 -13.36 -10.74
N LEU A 54 9.22 -13.94 -9.59
CA LEU A 54 8.47 -13.26 -8.53
C LEU A 54 9.34 -13.10 -7.28
N ILE A 55 9.37 -11.91 -6.73
CA ILE A 55 10.13 -11.57 -5.52
C ILE A 55 9.18 -10.94 -4.50
N HIS A 56 9.02 -11.62 -3.34
CA HIS A 56 8.29 -11.07 -2.20
C HIS A 56 9.19 -10.10 -1.45
N SER A 57 9.11 -8.82 -1.77
CA SER A 57 9.92 -7.77 -1.17
C SER A 57 9.32 -6.40 -1.42
N ASN A 58 9.66 -5.43 -0.55
CA ASN A 58 9.38 -4.04 -0.81
C ASN A 58 10.34 -3.51 -1.89
N PHE A 59 9.87 -2.62 -2.75
CA PHE A 59 10.71 -2.00 -3.79
C PHE A 59 11.84 -1.14 -3.22
N SER A 60 11.83 -0.77 -1.94
CA SER A 60 12.96 -0.09 -1.28
C SER A 60 14.23 -0.95 -1.27
N SER A 61 14.12 -2.28 -1.32
CA SER A 61 15.25 -3.22 -1.42
C SER A 61 15.59 -3.62 -2.87
N LEU A 62 15.02 -2.92 -3.86
CA LEU A 62 15.20 -3.25 -5.27
C LEU A 62 16.68 -3.36 -5.66
N ASN A 63 17.49 -2.39 -5.25
CA ASN A 63 18.94 -2.37 -5.58
C ASN A 63 19.67 -3.59 -5.00
N GLU A 64 19.38 -3.95 -3.75
CA GLU A 64 19.97 -5.11 -3.09
C GLU A 64 19.57 -6.42 -3.80
N GLN A 65 18.28 -6.57 -4.14
CA GLN A 65 17.79 -7.73 -4.85
C GLN A 65 18.41 -7.87 -6.26
N LEU A 66 18.58 -6.76 -6.98
CA LEU A 66 19.21 -6.76 -8.29
C LEU A 66 20.70 -7.07 -8.21
N ASP A 67 21.40 -6.63 -7.17
CA ASP A 67 22.81 -6.98 -6.95
C ASP A 67 22.98 -8.49 -6.71
N GLN A 68 22.15 -9.06 -5.83
CA GLN A 68 22.14 -10.52 -5.59
C GLN A 68 21.87 -11.33 -6.87
N LEU A 69 21.01 -10.83 -7.75
CA LEU A 69 20.70 -11.44 -9.04
C LEU A 69 21.78 -11.14 -10.13
N LYS A 70 22.76 -10.29 -9.84
CA LYS A 70 23.76 -9.80 -10.80
C LYS A 70 23.15 -9.10 -12.02
N LEU A 71 22.11 -8.30 -11.78
CA LEU A 71 21.33 -7.59 -12.81
C LEU A 71 21.51 -6.08 -12.75
N ILE A 72 22.39 -5.55 -11.91
CA ILE A 72 22.71 -4.12 -11.88
C ILE A 72 23.26 -3.70 -13.25
N GLY A 73 22.62 -2.68 -13.86
CA GLY A 73 22.99 -2.21 -15.20
C GLY A 73 22.32 -2.96 -16.37
N GLU A 74 21.64 -4.08 -16.10
CA GLU A 74 21.03 -4.92 -17.13
C GLU A 74 19.51 -4.66 -17.33
N ILE A 75 18.92 -3.77 -16.53
CA ILE A 75 17.48 -3.51 -16.55
C ILE A 75 17.12 -2.50 -17.65
N ASP A 76 16.21 -2.89 -18.54
CA ASP A 76 15.73 -2.05 -19.63
C ASP A 76 14.57 -1.13 -19.27
N GLY A 77 13.84 -1.43 -18.19
CA GLY A 77 12.78 -0.57 -17.69
C GLY A 77 12.18 -1.04 -16.37
N ILE A 78 11.69 -0.08 -15.60
CA ILE A 78 11.02 -0.30 -14.31
C ILE A 78 9.66 0.36 -14.36
N LEU A 79 8.62 -0.39 -13.98
CA LEU A 79 7.27 0.13 -13.78
C LEU A 79 6.98 0.18 -12.29
N MET A 80 6.42 1.30 -11.84
CA MET A 80 5.91 1.49 -10.48
C MET A 80 4.51 2.11 -10.57
N ASP A 81 3.50 1.36 -10.17
CA ASP A 81 2.12 1.85 -10.00
C ASP A 81 1.84 1.97 -8.50
N LEU A 82 2.23 3.14 -7.95
CA LEU A 82 2.21 3.38 -6.50
C LEU A 82 0.78 3.59 -6.01
N GLY A 83 0.33 2.73 -5.10
CA GLY A 83 -1.01 2.83 -4.53
C GLY A 83 -1.40 1.58 -3.77
N ILE A 84 -2.70 1.32 -3.75
CA ILE A 84 -3.30 0.14 -3.14
C ILE A 84 -4.06 -0.67 -4.20
N SER A 85 -4.01 -1.97 -4.10
CA SER A 85 -4.70 -2.86 -5.02
C SER A 85 -6.20 -2.99 -4.69
N SER A 86 -7.04 -3.29 -5.70
CA SER A 86 -8.48 -3.54 -5.47
C SER A 86 -8.73 -4.58 -4.38
N PRO A 87 -8.05 -5.74 -4.33
CA PRO A 87 -8.25 -6.72 -3.26
C PRO A 87 -7.96 -6.20 -1.86
N GLN A 88 -7.00 -5.27 -1.71
CA GLN A 88 -6.71 -4.65 -0.42
C GLN A 88 -7.86 -3.74 0.02
N ILE A 89 -8.52 -3.05 -0.93
CA ILE A 89 -9.70 -2.20 -0.65
C ILE A 89 -10.92 -3.06 -0.33
N ASP A 90 -11.13 -4.15 -1.08
CA ASP A 90 -12.34 -4.95 -1.02
C ASP A 90 -12.40 -5.85 0.22
N ASN A 91 -11.25 -6.25 0.75
CA ASN A 91 -11.15 -7.04 1.98
C ASN A 91 -11.13 -6.11 3.21
N ALA A 92 -12.23 -6.11 3.96
CA ALA A 92 -12.40 -5.30 5.17
C ALA A 92 -11.31 -5.59 6.23
N ASP A 93 -10.89 -6.85 6.39
CA ASP A 93 -9.89 -7.25 7.38
C ASP A 93 -8.49 -6.67 7.12
N ARG A 94 -8.24 -6.18 5.90
CA ARG A 94 -7.00 -5.49 5.55
C ARG A 94 -6.97 -4.04 6.03
N GLY A 95 -8.10 -3.45 6.39
CA GLY A 95 -8.20 -2.12 6.98
C GLY A 95 -7.94 -0.92 6.03
N PHE A 96 -7.80 -1.14 4.72
CA PHE A 96 -7.52 -0.06 3.77
C PHE A 96 -8.73 0.81 3.42
N SER A 97 -9.95 0.33 3.71
CA SER A 97 -11.19 1.02 3.38
C SER A 97 -12.02 1.29 4.63
N PHE A 98 -12.78 2.35 4.61
CA PHE A 98 -13.81 2.67 5.59
C PHE A 98 -15.24 2.45 5.04
N ASN A 99 -15.38 1.81 3.87
CA ASN A 99 -16.69 1.49 3.30
C ASN A 99 -17.36 0.30 4.01
N LYS A 100 -16.53 -0.56 4.61
CA LYS A 100 -16.94 -1.67 5.46
C LYS A 100 -16.10 -1.62 6.73
N ASP A 101 -16.69 -2.01 7.84
CA ASP A 101 -15.95 -2.11 9.09
C ASP A 101 -14.95 -3.27 9.04
N GLY A 102 -13.78 -3.04 9.61
CA GLY A 102 -12.70 -4.00 9.70
C GLY A 102 -11.61 -3.52 10.64
N ALA A 103 -10.65 -4.40 10.91
CA ALA A 103 -9.50 -4.05 11.73
C ALA A 103 -8.73 -2.86 11.13
N LEU A 104 -8.29 -1.93 11.97
CA LEU A 104 -7.47 -0.79 11.56
C LEU A 104 -6.01 -1.24 11.36
N ASP A 105 -5.80 -2.09 10.34
CA ASP A 105 -4.53 -2.75 10.06
C ASP A 105 -3.66 -1.93 9.08
N MET A 106 -4.06 -1.82 7.81
CA MET A 106 -3.41 -1.12 6.70
C MET A 106 -2.00 -1.62 6.33
N ARG A 107 -1.53 -2.76 6.85
CA ARG A 107 -0.25 -3.33 6.44
C ARG A 107 -0.35 -3.94 5.05
N MET A 108 0.51 -3.53 4.14
CA MET A 108 0.67 -4.23 2.87
C MET A 108 1.39 -5.56 3.08
N ASP A 109 2.50 -5.55 3.82
CA ASP A 109 3.17 -6.74 4.30
C ASP A 109 2.64 -7.11 5.70
N GLN A 110 1.80 -8.13 5.78
CA GLN A 110 1.19 -8.58 7.04
C GLN A 110 2.18 -9.26 8.02
N SER A 111 3.42 -9.53 7.60
CA SER A 111 4.46 -10.02 8.50
C SER A 111 5.02 -8.93 9.42
N GLN A 112 4.85 -7.66 9.06
CA GLN A 112 5.25 -6.53 9.88
C GLN A 112 4.38 -6.44 11.14
N LYS A 113 4.94 -5.90 12.23
CA LYS A 113 4.22 -5.76 13.49
C LYS A 113 3.38 -4.47 13.58
N MET A 114 3.78 -3.42 12.86
CA MET A 114 3.19 -2.09 12.95
C MET A 114 1.90 -2.03 12.13
N THR A 115 0.74 -2.07 12.78
CA THR A 115 -0.56 -1.79 12.16
C THR A 115 -0.88 -0.29 12.26
N ALA A 116 -1.87 0.18 11.51
CA ALA A 116 -2.34 1.56 11.62
C ALA A 116 -2.85 1.88 13.03
N ALA A 117 -3.55 0.94 13.69
CA ALA A 117 -3.99 1.09 15.08
C ALA A 117 -2.82 1.27 16.04
N ILE A 118 -1.77 0.43 15.92
CA ILE A 118 -0.56 0.51 16.75
C ILE A 118 0.14 1.85 16.49
N TRP A 119 0.33 2.23 15.22
CA TRP A 119 0.99 3.48 14.88
C TRP A 119 0.25 4.70 15.46
N LEU A 120 -1.08 4.76 15.31
CA LEU A 120 -1.89 5.85 15.88
C LEU A 120 -1.81 5.89 17.42
N ARG A 121 -1.66 4.74 18.07
CA ARG A 121 -1.54 4.65 19.53
C ARG A 121 -0.18 5.11 20.02
N GLU A 122 0.90 4.68 19.37
CA GLU A 122 2.29 4.92 19.80
C GLU A 122 2.81 6.30 19.38
N SER A 123 2.34 6.83 18.25
CA SER A 123 2.75 8.15 17.77
C SER A 123 2.21 9.28 18.63
N SER A 124 2.98 10.35 18.75
CA SER A 124 2.53 11.60 19.36
C SER A 124 1.48 12.31 18.49
N GLU A 125 0.70 13.20 19.10
CA GLU A 125 -0.25 14.05 18.38
C GLU A 125 0.42 14.81 17.22
N LYS A 126 1.64 15.33 17.46
CA LYS A 126 2.40 16.05 16.45
C LYS A 126 2.79 15.17 15.26
N GLU A 127 3.29 13.96 15.51
CA GLU A 127 3.67 13.02 14.43
C GLU A 127 2.48 12.63 13.58
N ILE A 128 1.32 12.36 14.22
CA ILE A 128 0.07 12.09 13.48
C ILE A 128 -0.31 13.30 12.64
N ALA A 129 -0.32 14.50 13.21
CA ALA A 129 -0.70 15.71 12.49
C ALA A 129 0.24 15.99 11.30
N ASP A 130 1.54 15.83 11.48
CA ASP A 130 2.55 16.03 10.44
C ASP A 130 2.37 15.01 9.30
N ALA A 131 2.16 13.73 9.61
CA ALA A 131 1.90 12.70 8.60
C ALA A 131 0.62 12.97 7.80
N LEU A 132 -0.48 13.31 8.47
CA LEU A 132 -1.75 13.64 7.82
C LEU A 132 -1.62 14.86 6.90
N TYR A 133 -0.81 15.84 7.28
CA TYR A 133 -0.57 17.03 6.47
C TYR A 133 0.33 16.74 5.27
N GLN A 134 1.46 16.05 5.49
CA GLN A 134 2.48 15.80 4.47
C GLN A 134 2.02 14.79 3.42
N PHE A 135 1.43 13.68 3.85
CA PHE A 135 1.08 12.56 2.96
C PHE A 135 -0.39 12.55 2.52
N GLY A 136 -1.27 13.20 3.29
CA GLY A 136 -2.70 13.28 2.96
C GLY A 136 -3.15 14.63 2.46
N GLU A 137 -2.29 15.66 2.50
CA GLU A 137 -2.68 17.06 2.26
C GLU A 137 -3.88 17.50 3.11
N GLU A 138 -3.99 16.93 4.34
CA GLU A 138 -5.13 17.19 5.21
C GLU A 138 -4.94 18.50 5.99
N LYS A 139 -5.65 19.53 5.61
CA LYS A 139 -5.55 20.86 6.22
C LYS A 139 -6.01 20.90 7.69
N ARG A 140 -6.85 19.94 8.08
CA ARG A 140 -7.34 19.81 9.46
C ARG A 140 -6.56 18.77 10.27
N SER A 141 -5.35 18.43 9.84
CA SER A 141 -4.50 17.40 10.43
C SER A 141 -4.36 17.52 11.95
N ARG A 142 -4.16 18.74 12.48
CA ARG A 142 -4.00 18.98 13.92
C ARG A 142 -5.25 18.65 14.73
N ILE A 143 -6.43 19.07 14.26
CA ILE A 143 -7.68 18.79 14.99
C ILE A 143 -8.01 17.29 14.91
N ILE A 144 -7.72 16.63 13.79
CA ILE A 144 -7.90 15.18 13.65
C ILE A 144 -6.96 14.45 14.63
N ALA A 145 -5.68 14.79 14.65
CA ALA A 145 -4.69 14.17 15.54
C ALA A 145 -5.08 14.35 17.02
N SER A 146 -5.46 15.55 17.43
CA SER A 146 -5.94 15.84 18.79
C SER A 146 -7.18 15.01 19.13
N THR A 147 -8.15 14.92 18.21
CA THR A 147 -9.38 14.13 18.42
C THR A 147 -9.05 12.62 18.57
N ILE A 148 -8.14 12.10 17.77
CA ILE A 148 -7.68 10.70 17.88
C ILE A 148 -7.03 10.47 19.26
N LYS A 149 -6.12 11.33 19.67
CA LYS A 149 -5.41 11.17 20.95
C LYS A 149 -6.35 11.32 22.14
N GLU A 150 -7.33 12.21 22.08
CA GLU A 150 -8.35 12.38 23.12
C GLU A 150 -9.23 11.12 23.25
N TYR A 151 -9.68 10.57 22.12
CA TYR A 151 -10.44 9.32 22.10
C TYR A 151 -9.63 8.15 22.71
N GLN A 152 -8.34 8.05 22.38
CA GLN A 152 -7.45 6.99 22.87
C GLN A 152 -7.15 7.07 24.37
N LYS A 153 -7.49 8.16 25.08
CA LYS A 153 -7.42 8.22 26.55
C LYS A 153 -8.44 7.30 27.24
N THR A 154 -9.54 6.98 26.56
CA THR A 154 -10.66 6.24 27.16
C THR A 154 -10.95 4.91 26.48
N LYS A 155 -10.57 4.76 25.20
CA LYS A 155 -10.86 3.58 24.38
C LYS A 155 -9.73 3.29 23.40
N ASN A 156 -9.56 2.03 23.04
CA ASN A 156 -8.74 1.68 21.89
C ASN A 156 -9.43 2.11 20.60
N LEU A 157 -8.64 2.45 19.60
CA LEU A 157 -9.10 2.77 18.25
C LEU A 157 -8.60 1.68 17.31
N ASP A 158 -9.41 0.64 17.14
CA ASP A 158 -9.01 -0.60 16.45
C ASP A 158 -9.83 -0.87 15.17
N SER A 159 -10.86 -0.03 14.88
CA SER A 159 -11.79 -0.20 13.77
C SER A 159 -11.67 0.92 12.73
N THR A 160 -11.81 0.56 11.46
CA THR A 160 -11.81 1.51 10.35
C THR A 160 -13.01 2.47 10.40
N LEU A 161 -14.19 1.98 10.77
CA LEU A 161 -15.37 2.84 10.91
C LEU A 161 -15.26 3.79 12.09
N GLU A 162 -14.74 3.34 13.24
CA GLU A 162 -14.49 4.22 14.38
C GLU A 162 -13.58 5.39 14.00
N LEU A 163 -12.47 5.13 13.31
CA LEU A 163 -11.58 6.18 12.83
C LEU A 163 -12.32 7.11 11.86
N ALA A 164 -13.08 6.57 10.92
CA ALA A 164 -13.81 7.38 9.95
C ALA A 164 -14.88 8.28 10.60
N ASP A 165 -15.59 7.77 11.60
CA ASP A 165 -16.59 8.54 12.36
C ASP A 165 -15.97 9.62 13.24
N LEU A 166 -14.82 9.34 13.88
CA LEU A 166 -14.05 10.36 14.59
C LEU A 166 -13.66 11.52 13.68
N ILE A 167 -13.13 11.21 12.48
CA ILE A 167 -12.75 12.24 11.51
C ILE A 167 -13.99 13.04 11.07
N LYS A 168 -15.10 12.35 10.77
CA LYS A 168 -16.36 12.96 10.34
C LYS A 168 -16.93 13.92 11.38
N SER A 169 -16.68 13.67 12.67
CA SER A 169 -17.13 14.56 13.76
C SER A 169 -16.46 15.94 13.73
N VAL A 170 -15.25 16.05 13.19
CA VAL A 170 -14.43 17.28 13.19
C VAL A 170 -14.12 17.83 11.79
N VAL A 171 -14.37 17.06 10.73
CA VAL A 171 -14.16 17.47 9.34
C VAL A 171 -15.48 17.49 8.59
N LYS A 172 -15.86 18.65 8.06
CA LYS A 172 -17.08 18.75 7.25
C LYS A 172 -16.92 18.00 5.91
N PRO A 173 -17.96 17.30 5.45
CA PRO A 173 -17.95 16.68 4.12
C PRO A 173 -17.68 17.71 3.02
N SER A 174 -16.89 17.36 2.03
CA SER A 174 -16.75 18.14 0.81
C SER A 174 -17.68 17.57 -0.28
N LYS A 175 -18.00 18.36 -1.32
CA LYS A 175 -18.92 17.93 -2.39
C LYS A 175 -18.55 16.59 -3.07
N ASN A 176 -17.28 16.20 -3.07
CA ASN A 176 -16.78 15.10 -3.88
C ASN A 176 -15.93 14.05 -3.13
N LYS A 177 -15.69 14.22 -1.81
CA LYS A 177 -14.82 13.30 -1.05
C LYS A 177 -15.33 13.10 0.36
N HIS A 178 -15.30 11.86 0.82
CA HIS A 178 -15.57 11.53 2.21
C HIS A 178 -14.51 12.19 3.13
N PRO A 179 -14.89 12.72 4.31
CA PRO A 179 -13.97 13.41 5.23
C PRO A 179 -12.72 12.58 5.59
N ALA A 180 -12.85 11.26 5.74
CA ALA A 180 -11.76 10.38 6.11
C ALA A 180 -10.79 10.04 4.96
N THR A 181 -11.12 10.36 3.70
CA THR A 181 -10.32 9.92 2.54
C THR A 181 -8.84 10.31 2.65
N ARG A 182 -8.55 11.58 2.99
CA ARG A 182 -7.17 12.07 3.09
C ARG A 182 -6.42 11.46 4.27
N THR A 183 -7.10 11.28 5.39
CA THR A 183 -6.51 10.65 6.58
C THR A 183 -6.15 9.20 6.29
N PHE A 184 -7.06 8.42 5.69
CA PHE A 184 -6.76 7.05 5.29
C PHE A 184 -5.63 6.99 4.25
N GLN A 185 -5.61 7.90 3.28
CA GLN A 185 -4.52 7.99 2.30
C GLN A 185 -3.17 8.28 2.95
N ALA A 186 -3.13 9.11 3.99
CA ALA A 186 -1.89 9.47 4.68
C ALA A 186 -1.34 8.34 5.56
N ILE A 187 -2.21 7.54 6.18
CA ILE A 187 -1.82 6.47 7.11
C ILE A 187 -1.32 5.22 6.35
N ARG A 188 -1.87 4.96 5.16
CA ARG A 188 -1.46 3.85 4.28
C ARG A 188 -0.02 3.98 3.82
#